data_d1b12747086822c937e4053919c3dc0c
#
_entry.id   d1b12747086822c937e4053919c3dc0c
#
_cell.length_a   1.000
_cell.length_b   1.000
_cell.length_c   1.000
_cell.angle_alpha   90.00
_cell.angle_beta   90.00
_cell.angle_gamma   90.00
#
_symmetry.space_group_name_H-M   'P 1'
#
loop_
_entity.id
_entity.type
_entity.pdbx_description
1 polymer ?
#
loop_
_entity_poly.entity_id
_entity_poly.type
_entity_poly.pdbx_seq_one_letter_code
_entity_poly.pdbx_strand_id
1 'polypeptide(L)'
;MAIVEFKNVSRVYQSGDHQLKALDNVSMKLDEGKFVVVLGPSGAGKSTLLNLLGGLDSPTDGKIFVEGKDISTLSDNELAEYRAEKVGFVFQFYNLVPTLTVHENVALVKEIAPDALSATKIIEEVGLSDHLKNFPSELSGGEQQRVSIARALAKNPKILLCDEPTGALDSETGVMVLKLLLKMARDYGKTIVIVTHNQNIAKMADVVVRVKNGKIVSQEEQKNPASADSIDW
;
A
#
# COMPACT_ATOMS: atom_id res chain seq x y z
N MET A 1 7.58 -14.83 10.14
CA MET A 1 6.24 -15.47 10.23
C MET A 1 5.35 -14.79 9.18
N ALA A 2 4.57 -15.58 8.43
CA ALA A 2 3.74 -15.00 7.38
C ALA A 2 2.65 -14.10 7.99
N ILE A 3 2.66 -12.82 7.61
CA ILE A 3 1.60 -11.86 7.99
C ILE A 3 0.43 -11.93 7.01
N VAL A 4 0.69 -12.28 5.74
CA VAL A 4 -0.31 -12.41 4.67
C VAL A 4 -0.18 -13.78 4.01
N GLU A 5 -1.30 -14.47 3.78
CA GLU A 5 -1.35 -15.69 3.00
C GLU A 5 -2.59 -15.68 2.08
N PHE A 6 -2.37 -15.82 0.78
CA PHE A 6 -3.40 -16.07 -0.23
C PHE A 6 -3.41 -17.56 -0.54
N LYS A 7 -4.60 -18.17 -0.54
CA LYS A 7 -4.81 -19.60 -0.88
C LYS A 7 -5.82 -19.73 -2.02
N ASN A 8 -5.32 -20.01 -3.22
CA ASN A 8 -6.11 -20.26 -4.43
C ASN A 8 -7.14 -19.15 -4.72
N VAL A 9 -6.74 -17.90 -4.52
CA VAL A 9 -7.63 -16.73 -4.61
C VAL A 9 -7.93 -16.40 -6.06
N SER A 10 -9.21 -16.28 -6.38
CA SER A 10 -9.70 -15.79 -7.68
C SER A 10 -10.62 -14.61 -7.48
N ARG A 11 -10.56 -13.65 -8.42
CA ARG A 11 -11.51 -12.55 -8.51
C ARG A 11 -12.02 -12.38 -9.91
N VAL A 12 -13.34 -12.52 -10.07
CA VAL A 12 -14.05 -12.37 -11.34
C VAL A 12 -15.02 -11.22 -11.24
N TYR A 13 -14.91 -10.25 -12.15
CA TYR A 13 -15.88 -9.18 -12.30
C TYR A 13 -16.84 -9.50 -13.43
N GLN A 14 -18.13 -9.29 -13.19
CA GLN A 14 -19.19 -9.44 -14.19
C GLN A 14 -19.58 -8.07 -14.72
N SER A 15 -19.57 -7.90 -16.04
CA SER A 15 -20.05 -6.69 -16.72
C SER A 15 -20.95 -7.10 -17.88
N GLY A 16 -22.26 -7.16 -17.64
CA GLY A 16 -23.22 -7.73 -18.59
C GLY A 16 -22.88 -9.20 -18.87
N ASP A 17 -22.76 -9.55 -20.16
CA ASP A 17 -22.41 -10.90 -20.60
C ASP A 17 -20.90 -11.20 -20.56
N HIS A 18 -20.06 -10.22 -20.24
CA HIS A 18 -18.61 -10.39 -20.19
C HIS A 18 -18.13 -10.65 -18.78
N GLN A 19 -17.25 -11.64 -18.66
CA GLN A 19 -16.54 -11.94 -17.42
C GLN A 19 -15.06 -11.55 -17.55
N LEU A 20 -14.58 -10.74 -16.59
CA LEU A 20 -13.16 -10.43 -16.45
C LEU A 20 -12.60 -11.14 -15.23
N LYS A 21 -11.75 -12.14 -15.46
CA LYS A 21 -11.02 -12.81 -14.39
C LYS A 21 -9.78 -12.00 -14.06
N ALA A 22 -9.90 -11.07 -13.10
CA ALA A 22 -8.83 -10.16 -12.72
C ALA A 22 -7.72 -10.86 -11.92
N LEU A 23 -8.09 -11.87 -11.09
CA LEU A 23 -7.14 -12.82 -10.48
C LEU A 23 -7.63 -14.25 -10.72
N ASP A 24 -6.68 -15.15 -10.99
CA ASP A 24 -6.91 -16.54 -11.34
C ASP A 24 -6.03 -17.48 -10.49
N ASN A 25 -6.63 -18.08 -9.47
CA ASN A 25 -6.03 -19.09 -8.59
C ASN A 25 -4.67 -18.65 -8.01
N VAL A 26 -4.63 -17.45 -7.44
CA VAL A 26 -3.43 -16.84 -6.88
C VAL A 26 -3.15 -17.39 -5.48
N SER A 27 -1.91 -17.88 -5.28
CA SER A 27 -1.41 -18.28 -3.96
C SER A 27 -0.08 -17.59 -3.70
N MET A 28 0.08 -16.97 -2.52
CA MET A 28 1.32 -16.32 -2.09
C MET A 28 1.38 -16.22 -0.57
N LYS A 29 2.60 -16.01 -0.05
CA LYS A 29 2.85 -15.71 1.37
C LYS A 29 3.81 -14.53 1.47
N LEU A 30 3.52 -13.63 2.40
CA LEU A 30 4.38 -12.48 2.70
C LEU A 30 4.71 -12.50 4.19
N ASP A 31 5.98 -12.36 4.51
CA ASP A 31 6.42 -12.26 5.90
C ASP A 31 6.31 -10.82 6.44
N GLU A 32 6.18 -10.71 7.76
CA GLU A 32 6.10 -9.44 8.48
C GLU A 32 7.39 -8.63 8.33
N GLY A 33 7.26 -7.30 8.27
CA GLY A 33 8.38 -6.35 8.21
C GLY A 33 9.11 -6.32 6.86
N LYS A 34 8.56 -6.95 5.82
CA LYS A 34 9.17 -6.97 4.48
C LYS A 34 8.71 -5.80 3.62
N PHE A 35 9.63 -5.31 2.81
CA PHE A 35 9.35 -4.39 1.70
C PHE A 35 9.10 -5.22 0.45
N VAL A 36 7.84 -5.31 0.04
CA VAL A 36 7.36 -6.16 -1.05
C VAL A 36 6.98 -5.32 -2.25
N VAL A 37 7.45 -5.71 -3.43
CA VAL A 37 7.05 -5.06 -4.69
C VAL A 37 6.31 -6.06 -5.58
N VAL A 38 5.08 -5.72 -5.94
CA VAL A 38 4.25 -6.46 -6.87
C VAL A 38 4.37 -5.80 -8.25
N LEU A 39 5.03 -6.48 -9.17
CA LEU A 39 5.28 -6.02 -10.54
C LEU A 39 4.34 -6.65 -11.55
N GLY A 40 4.00 -5.89 -12.56
CA GLY A 40 3.29 -6.40 -13.73
C GLY A 40 2.83 -5.27 -14.65
N PRO A 41 2.47 -5.57 -15.91
CA PRO A 41 1.94 -4.58 -16.82
C PRO A 41 0.59 -4.02 -16.34
N SER A 42 0.12 -2.94 -16.97
CA SER A 42 -1.23 -2.43 -16.72
C SER A 42 -2.27 -3.52 -17.01
N GLY A 43 -3.31 -3.62 -16.18
CA GLY A 43 -4.35 -4.65 -16.31
C GLY A 43 -3.93 -6.06 -15.85
N ALA A 44 -2.74 -6.26 -15.29
CA ALA A 44 -2.28 -7.58 -14.84
C ALA A 44 -2.99 -8.14 -13.60
N GLY A 45 -3.79 -7.32 -12.88
CA GLY A 45 -4.48 -7.70 -11.64
C GLY A 45 -3.83 -7.17 -10.35
N LYS A 46 -2.81 -6.30 -10.45
CA LYS A 46 -2.06 -5.77 -9.29
C LYS A 46 -2.94 -5.00 -8.30
N SER A 47 -3.70 -4.02 -8.78
CA SER A 47 -4.60 -3.23 -7.91
C SER A 47 -5.74 -4.09 -7.35
N THR A 48 -6.21 -5.10 -8.11
CA THR A 48 -7.18 -6.09 -7.58
C THR A 48 -6.57 -6.88 -6.42
N LEU A 49 -5.34 -7.35 -6.55
CA LEU A 49 -4.62 -8.04 -5.48
C LEU A 49 -4.48 -7.14 -4.23
N LEU A 50 -4.11 -5.87 -4.44
CA LEU A 50 -3.98 -4.89 -3.37
C LEU A 50 -5.33 -4.62 -2.68
N ASN A 51 -6.40 -4.46 -3.46
CA ASN A 51 -7.75 -4.21 -2.94
C ASN A 51 -8.28 -5.39 -2.13
N LEU A 52 -8.04 -6.62 -2.58
CA LEU A 52 -8.41 -7.82 -1.83
C LEU A 52 -7.63 -7.92 -0.52
N LEU A 53 -6.32 -7.70 -0.55
CA LEU A 53 -5.49 -7.68 0.66
C LEU A 53 -5.93 -6.58 1.62
N GLY A 54 -6.33 -5.44 1.10
CA GLY A 54 -6.79 -4.30 1.89
C GLY A 54 -8.23 -4.40 2.37
N GLY A 55 -8.98 -5.45 1.99
CA GLY A 55 -10.40 -5.57 2.33
C GLY A 55 -11.28 -4.50 1.71
N LEU A 56 -10.87 -3.92 0.57
CA LEU A 56 -11.69 -3.01 -0.25
C LEU A 56 -12.56 -3.78 -1.24
N ASP A 57 -12.23 -5.04 -1.45
CA ASP A 57 -12.96 -5.97 -2.31
C ASP A 57 -12.89 -7.38 -1.68
N SER A 58 -13.74 -8.31 -2.12
CA SER A 58 -13.79 -9.68 -1.63
C SER A 58 -13.48 -10.68 -2.74
N PRO A 59 -12.79 -11.79 -2.45
CA PRO A 59 -12.51 -12.80 -3.45
C PRO A 59 -13.80 -13.47 -3.93
N THR A 60 -13.81 -13.91 -5.19
CA THR A 60 -14.88 -14.75 -5.74
C THR A 60 -14.70 -16.19 -5.28
N ASP A 61 -13.44 -16.63 -5.12
CA ASP A 61 -13.08 -17.95 -4.64
C ASP A 61 -11.71 -17.91 -3.94
N GLY A 62 -11.43 -18.91 -3.09
CA GLY A 62 -10.23 -18.99 -2.30
C GLY A 62 -10.30 -18.23 -0.97
N LYS A 63 -9.16 -18.13 -0.28
CA LYS A 63 -9.09 -17.53 1.05
C LYS A 63 -7.88 -16.60 1.20
N ILE A 64 -8.07 -15.55 1.97
CA ILE A 64 -7.01 -14.59 2.32
C ILE A 64 -6.89 -14.53 3.83
N PHE A 65 -5.70 -14.83 4.33
CA PHE A 65 -5.40 -14.74 5.75
C PHE A 65 -4.46 -13.57 6.02
N VAL A 66 -4.79 -12.80 7.06
CA VAL A 66 -3.93 -11.74 7.59
C VAL A 66 -3.75 -11.98 9.08
N GLU A 67 -2.51 -12.08 9.55
CA GLU A 67 -2.18 -12.48 10.92
C GLU A 67 -2.90 -13.78 11.36
N GLY A 68 -3.12 -14.70 10.41
CA GLY A 68 -3.82 -15.98 10.64
C GLY A 68 -5.35 -15.89 10.66
N LYS A 69 -5.95 -14.68 10.60
CA LYS A 69 -7.39 -14.48 10.51
C LYS A 69 -7.84 -14.50 9.04
N ASP A 70 -8.83 -15.31 8.70
CA ASP A 70 -9.46 -15.36 7.38
C ASP A 70 -10.30 -14.08 7.17
N ILE A 71 -9.84 -13.19 6.27
CA ILE A 71 -10.56 -11.95 5.95
C ILE A 71 -11.55 -12.11 4.80
N SER A 72 -11.55 -13.25 4.11
CA SER A 72 -12.41 -13.51 2.94
C SER A 72 -13.89 -13.68 3.32
N THR A 73 -14.15 -13.98 4.58
CA THR A 73 -15.50 -14.27 5.11
C THR A 73 -16.05 -13.17 6.00
N LEU A 74 -15.29 -12.06 6.14
CA LEU A 74 -15.70 -10.93 6.96
C LEU A 74 -16.84 -10.15 6.31
N SER A 75 -17.75 -9.66 7.12
CA SER A 75 -18.79 -8.70 6.73
C SER A 75 -18.19 -7.34 6.42
N ASP A 76 -18.96 -6.46 5.77
CA ASP A 76 -18.52 -5.09 5.43
C ASP A 76 -18.08 -4.30 6.68
N ASN A 77 -18.78 -4.47 7.81
CA ASN A 77 -18.43 -3.83 9.08
C ASN A 77 -17.10 -4.37 9.63
N GLU A 78 -16.90 -5.68 9.63
CA GLU A 78 -15.65 -6.30 10.08
C GLU A 78 -14.48 -5.95 9.16
N LEU A 79 -14.72 -5.82 7.83
CA LEU A 79 -13.72 -5.30 6.89
C LEU A 79 -13.40 -3.82 7.14
N ALA A 80 -14.37 -3.01 7.58
CA ALA A 80 -14.12 -1.63 7.99
C ALA A 80 -13.23 -1.56 9.23
N GLU A 81 -13.48 -2.39 10.24
CA GLU A 81 -12.62 -2.53 11.43
C GLU A 81 -11.22 -3.02 11.05
N TYR A 82 -11.12 -4.05 10.21
CA TYR A 82 -9.85 -4.55 9.68
C TYR A 82 -9.04 -3.43 9.00
N ARG A 83 -9.68 -2.64 8.12
CA ARG A 83 -9.03 -1.49 7.48
C ARG A 83 -8.62 -0.43 8.49
N ALA A 84 -9.45 -0.15 9.49
CA ALA A 84 -9.15 0.84 10.52
C ALA A 84 -7.93 0.46 11.35
N GLU A 85 -7.78 -0.79 11.74
CA GLU A 85 -6.75 -1.25 12.66
C GLU A 85 -5.46 -1.72 11.97
N LYS A 86 -5.57 -2.42 10.85
CA LYS A 86 -4.44 -3.20 10.29
C LYS A 86 -3.82 -2.60 9.05
N VAL A 87 -4.58 -1.82 8.26
CA VAL A 87 -4.16 -1.43 6.91
C VAL A 87 -4.09 0.09 6.77
N GLY A 88 -2.96 0.58 6.26
CA GLY A 88 -2.83 1.92 5.70
C GLY A 88 -2.84 1.87 4.19
N PHE A 89 -3.51 2.82 3.54
CA PHE A 89 -3.52 2.93 2.08
C PHE A 89 -2.83 4.20 1.62
N VAL A 90 -1.99 4.06 0.60
CA VAL A 90 -1.36 5.15 -0.16
C VAL A 90 -1.73 4.97 -1.62
N PHE A 91 -2.46 5.92 -2.17
CA PHE A 91 -2.93 5.87 -3.56
C PHE A 91 -2.10 6.76 -4.48
N GLN A 92 -2.15 6.50 -5.77
CA GLN A 92 -1.51 7.31 -6.80
C GLN A 92 -2.05 8.76 -6.82
N PHE A 93 -3.36 8.93 -6.63
CA PHE A 93 -4.02 10.24 -6.50
C PHE A 93 -4.29 10.49 -5.02
N TYR A 94 -3.40 11.02 -4.33
CA TYR A 94 -3.27 11.36 -2.89
C TYR A 94 -4.53 11.23 -2.01
N ASN A 95 -5.73 11.42 -2.56
CA ASN A 95 -7.05 11.35 -1.90
C ASN A 95 -7.13 12.19 -0.62
N LEU A 96 -6.52 13.38 -0.64
CA LEU A 96 -6.60 14.32 0.45
C LEU A 96 -7.96 15.03 0.44
N VAL A 97 -8.45 15.39 1.62
CA VAL A 97 -9.64 16.23 1.75
C VAL A 97 -9.23 17.67 1.48
N PRO A 98 -9.69 18.31 0.37
CA PRO A 98 -9.14 19.58 -0.09
C PRO A 98 -9.47 20.77 0.83
N THR A 99 -10.50 20.64 1.66
CA THR A 99 -10.95 21.65 2.62
C THR A 99 -10.30 21.53 3.99
N LEU A 100 -9.47 20.53 4.20
CA LEU A 100 -8.71 20.31 5.44
C LEU A 100 -7.24 20.64 5.23
N THR A 101 -6.62 21.22 6.23
CA THR A 101 -5.17 21.44 6.28
C THR A 101 -4.39 20.14 6.30
N VAL A 102 -3.07 20.19 6.11
CA VAL A 102 -2.16 19.06 6.27
C VAL A 102 -2.36 18.36 7.61
N HIS A 103 -2.35 19.15 8.69
CA HIS A 103 -2.55 18.59 10.04
C HIS A 103 -3.91 17.90 10.18
N GLU A 104 -4.99 18.54 9.73
CA GLU A 104 -6.34 17.97 9.83
C GLU A 104 -6.51 16.72 8.98
N ASN A 105 -5.94 16.67 7.76
CA ASN A 105 -5.94 15.48 6.92
C ASN A 105 -5.29 14.27 7.61
N VAL A 106 -4.21 14.49 8.38
CA VAL A 106 -3.53 13.43 9.10
C VAL A 106 -4.24 13.12 10.42
N ALA A 107 -4.73 14.13 11.14
CA ALA A 107 -5.40 13.96 12.42
C ALA A 107 -6.75 13.25 12.33
N LEU A 108 -7.40 13.33 11.15
CA LEU A 108 -8.72 12.71 10.90
C LEU A 108 -8.75 11.22 11.22
N VAL A 109 -7.63 10.52 11.08
CA VAL A 109 -7.56 9.07 11.34
C VAL A 109 -7.79 8.72 12.81
N LYS A 110 -7.64 9.68 13.72
CA LYS A 110 -7.87 9.47 15.16
C LYS A 110 -9.33 9.13 15.47
N GLU A 111 -10.26 9.57 14.61
CA GLU A 111 -11.69 9.28 14.75
C GLU A 111 -12.02 7.81 14.48
N ILE A 112 -11.16 7.09 13.76
CA ILE A 112 -11.40 5.71 13.32
C ILE A 112 -10.37 4.70 13.83
N ALA A 113 -9.25 5.16 14.38
CA ALA A 113 -8.17 4.32 14.88
C ALA A 113 -7.81 4.72 16.33
N PRO A 114 -8.22 3.93 17.34
CA PRO A 114 -7.97 4.26 18.75
C PRO A 114 -6.49 4.44 19.09
N ASP A 115 -5.62 3.64 18.44
CA ASP A 115 -4.18 3.64 18.64
C ASP A 115 -3.43 4.58 17.67
N ALA A 116 -4.13 5.57 17.10
CA ALA A 116 -3.54 6.52 16.16
C ALA A 116 -2.38 7.29 16.81
N LEU A 117 -1.29 7.42 16.05
CA LEU A 117 -0.11 8.17 16.42
C LEU A 117 -0.38 9.67 16.34
N SER A 118 0.46 10.46 17.00
CA SER A 118 0.38 11.93 16.94
C SER A 118 0.54 12.41 15.49
N ALA A 119 -0.47 13.09 14.96
CA ALA A 119 -0.43 13.67 13.62
C ALA A 119 0.79 14.58 13.42
N THR A 120 1.07 15.46 14.39
CA THR A 120 2.22 16.38 14.34
C THR A 120 3.55 15.62 14.22
N LYS A 121 3.75 14.56 15.02
CA LYS A 121 4.99 13.76 14.96
C LYS A 121 5.16 13.05 13.63
N ILE A 122 4.06 12.49 13.08
CA ILE A 122 4.13 11.82 11.78
C ILE A 122 4.37 12.81 10.64
N ILE A 123 3.77 14.00 10.70
CA ILE A 123 4.02 15.07 9.72
C ILE A 123 5.49 15.52 9.75
N GLU A 124 6.09 15.61 10.95
CA GLU A 124 7.51 15.88 11.12
C GLU A 124 8.38 14.76 10.48
N GLU A 125 8.04 13.49 10.74
CA GLU A 125 8.73 12.32 10.15
C GLU A 125 8.75 12.30 8.62
N VAL A 126 7.69 12.83 7.98
CA VAL A 126 7.62 12.93 6.52
C VAL A 126 8.19 14.25 5.99
N GLY A 127 8.80 15.08 6.84
CA GLY A 127 9.46 16.32 6.45
C GLY A 127 8.53 17.44 6.04
N LEU A 128 7.38 17.60 6.73
CA LEU A 128 6.35 18.61 6.43
C LEU A 128 6.01 19.51 7.63
N SER A 129 6.95 19.68 8.58
CA SER A 129 6.74 20.50 9.79
C SER A 129 6.29 21.93 9.50
N ASP A 130 6.81 22.53 8.41
CA ASP A 130 6.51 23.91 8.03
C ASP A 130 5.16 24.06 7.30
N HIS A 131 4.53 22.93 6.93
CA HIS A 131 3.31 22.89 6.12
C HIS A 131 2.04 22.53 6.90
N LEU A 132 2.09 22.44 8.23
CA LEU A 132 0.98 21.98 9.08
C LEU A 132 -0.37 22.68 8.78
N LYS A 133 -0.34 23.95 8.45
CA LYS A 133 -1.52 24.80 8.22
C LYS A 133 -1.87 24.97 6.74
N ASN A 134 -1.05 24.46 5.84
CA ASN A 134 -1.31 24.56 4.41
C ASN A 134 -2.45 23.62 4.01
N PHE A 135 -3.19 24.04 2.99
CA PHE A 135 -4.19 23.22 2.32
C PHE A 135 -3.55 22.41 1.18
N PRO A 136 -4.16 21.28 0.74
CA PRO A 136 -3.63 20.48 -0.36
C PRO A 136 -3.33 21.28 -1.64
N SER A 137 -4.12 22.31 -1.95
CA SER A 137 -3.92 23.18 -3.13
C SER A 137 -2.65 24.04 -3.07
N GLU A 138 -2.06 24.19 -1.89
CA GLU A 138 -0.83 24.98 -1.67
C GLU A 138 0.44 24.10 -1.69
N LEU A 139 0.27 22.79 -1.91
CA LEU A 139 1.35 21.81 -1.88
C LEU A 139 1.71 21.29 -3.28
N SER A 140 2.99 21.03 -3.49
CA SER A 140 3.45 20.25 -4.63
C SER A 140 2.91 18.81 -4.60
N GLY A 141 2.93 18.11 -5.74
CA GLY A 141 2.48 16.72 -5.81
C GLY A 141 3.21 15.79 -4.83
N GLY A 142 4.52 15.98 -4.68
CA GLY A 142 5.32 15.21 -3.72
C GLY A 142 5.00 15.50 -2.26
N GLU A 143 4.68 16.75 -1.92
CA GLU A 143 4.21 17.10 -0.58
C GLU A 143 2.84 16.49 -0.30
N GLN A 144 1.92 16.56 -1.25
CA GLN A 144 0.61 15.90 -1.14
C GLN A 144 0.76 14.39 -0.94
N GLN A 145 1.67 13.74 -1.66
CA GLN A 145 1.96 12.32 -1.48
C GLN A 145 2.50 12.04 -0.08
N ARG A 146 3.42 12.86 0.43
CA ARG A 146 3.91 12.70 1.81
C ARG A 146 2.82 12.91 2.86
N VAL A 147 1.87 13.82 2.64
CA VAL A 147 0.67 13.94 3.50
C VAL A 147 -0.18 12.68 3.46
N SER A 148 -0.40 12.11 2.26
CA SER A 148 -1.13 10.84 2.10
C SER A 148 -0.45 9.69 2.86
N ILE A 149 0.87 9.60 2.77
CA ILE A 149 1.67 8.61 3.52
C ILE A 149 1.57 8.88 5.03
N ALA A 150 1.70 10.14 5.46
CA ALA A 150 1.57 10.53 6.86
C ALA A 150 0.21 10.12 7.43
N ARG A 151 -0.87 10.38 6.70
CA ARG A 151 -2.22 9.97 7.08
C ARG A 151 -2.35 8.45 7.21
N ALA A 152 -1.79 7.69 6.26
CA ALA A 152 -1.80 6.24 6.32
C ALA A 152 -1.00 5.70 7.52
N LEU A 153 0.17 6.31 7.82
CA LEU A 153 1.05 5.93 8.94
C LEU A 153 0.46 6.32 10.30
N ALA A 154 -0.25 7.45 10.39
CA ALA A 154 -0.84 7.92 11.64
C ALA A 154 -1.84 6.92 12.24
N LYS A 155 -2.42 6.04 11.42
CA LYS A 155 -3.22 4.89 11.88
C LYS A 155 -2.41 3.84 12.63
N ASN A 156 -1.08 3.90 12.61
CA ASN A 156 -0.18 2.88 13.14
C ASN A 156 -0.40 1.47 12.55
N PRO A 157 -0.62 1.34 11.22
CA PRO A 157 -0.99 0.06 10.62
C PRO A 157 0.16 -0.94 10.67
N LYS A 158 -0.15 -2.24 10.60
CA LYS A 158 0.87 -3.29 10.41
C LYS A 158 1.26 -3.44 8.94
N ILE A 159 0.31 -3.20 8.04
CA ILE A 159 0.49 -3.33 6.59
C ILE A 159 0.19 -1.99 5.93
N LEU A 160 1.13 -1.49 5.12
CA LEU A 160 0.94 -0.32 4.28
C LEU A 160 0.86 -0.76 2.81
N LEU A 161 -0.26 -0.48 2.18
CA LEU A 161 -0.57 -0.83 0.81
C LEU A 161 -0.44 0.41 -0.07
N CYS A 162 0.46 0.37 -1.06
CA CYS A 162 0.78 1.50 -1.92
C CYS A 162 0.46 1.16 -3.39
N ASP A 163 -0.50 1.86 -3.97
CA ASP A 163 -0.83 1.72 -5.40
C ASP A 163 -0.13 2.84 -6.19
N GLU A 164 0.92 2.46 -6.97
CA GLU A 164 1.75 3.37 -7.78
C GLU A 164 2.18 4.65 -7.01
N PRO A 165 2.81 4.54 -5.81
CA PRO A 165 2.99 5.68 -4.90
C PRO A 165 3.91 6.78 -5.44
N THR A 166 4.60 6.52 -6.54
CA THR A 166 5.52 7.46 -7.21
C THR A 166 5.14 7.77 -8.65
N GLY A 167 4.02 7.21 -9.13
CA GLY A 167 3.64 7.28 -10.54
C GLY A 167 3.30 8.67 -11.08
N ALA A 168 3.04 9.64 -10.20
CA ALA A 168 2.73 11.04 -10.55
C ALA A 168 3.83 12.02 -10.12
N LEU A 169 5.00 11.52 -9.69
CA LEU A 169 6.09 12.31 -9.12
C LEU A 169 7.27 12.39 -10.08
N ASP A 170 8.04 13.47 -9.98
CA ASP A 170 9.37 13.57 -10.58
C ASP A 170 10.35 12.60 -9.89
N SER A 171 11.49 12.37 -10.52
CA SER A 171 12.49 11.40 -10.07
C SER A 171 13.00 11.65 -8.65
N GLU A 172 13.34 12.90 -8.34
CA GLU A 172 13.90 13.29 -7.04
C GLU A 172 12.91 13.07 -5.93
N THR A 173 11.69 13.58 -6.12
CA THR A 173 10.58 13.41 -5.18
C THR A 173 10.19 11.95 -5.02
N GLY A 174 10.20 11.18 -6.11
CA GLY A 174 9.92 9.74 -6.08
C GLY A 174 10.92 8.97 -5.23
N VAL A 175 12.23 9.25 -5.37
CA VAL A 175 13.28 8.67 -4.51
C VAL A 175 13.05 9.02 -3.04
N MET A 176 12.69 10.27 -2.72
CA MET A 176 12.38 10.67 -1.34
C MET A 176 11.21 9.86 -0.75
N VAL A 177 10.14 9.68 -1.51
CA VAL A 177 8.98 8.87 -1.10
C VAL A 177 9.37 7.40 -0.88
N LEU A 178 10.18 6.81 -1.77
CA LEU A 178 10.64 5.42 -1.60
C LEU A 178 11.55 5.25 -0.39
N LYS A 179 12.45 6.20 -0.11
CA LYS A 179 13.27 6.21 1.11
C LYS A 179 12.40 6.23 2.37
N LEU A 180 11.35 7.06 2.37
CA LEU A 180 10.42 7.13 3.48
C LEU A 180 9.71 5.79 3.70
N LEU A 181 9.17 5.18 2.65
CA LEU A 181 8.51 3.88 2.73
C LEU A 181 9.47 2.77 3.17
N LEU A 182 10.72 2.79 2.67
CA LEU A 182 11.75 1.84 3.10
C LEU A 182 12.11 2.01 4.57
N LYS A 183 12.25 3.26 5.05
CA LYS A 183 12.44 3.58 6.47
C LYS A 183 11.32 2.99 7.33
N MET A 184 10.06 3.08 6.88
CA MET A 184 8.93 2.51 7.61
C MET A 184 9.03 0.98 7.75
N ALA A 185 9.53 0.29 6.72
CA ALA A 185 9.76 -1.14 6.80
C ALA A 185 10.94 -1.47 7.75
N ARG A 186 12.07 -0.77 7.62
CA ARG A 186 13.32 -1.09 8.34
C ARG A 186 13.30 -0.69 9.81
N ASP A 187 12.87 0.56 10.09
CA ASP A 187 13.00 1.15 11.42
C ASP A 187 11.76 0.88 12.27
N TYR A 188 10.59 0.78 11.64
CA TYR A 188 9.31 0.60 12.34
C TYR A 188 8.69 -0.80 12.16
N GLY A 189 9.36 -1.70 11.43
CA GLY A 189 8.90 -3.08 11.23
C GLY A 189 7.58 -3.22 10.48
N LYS A 190 7.18 -2.18 9.70
CA LYS A 190 5.94 -2.22 8.93
C LYS A 190 6.11 -3.09 7.68
N THR A 191 5.08 -3.87 7.35
CA THR A 191 5.05 -4.59 6.08
C THR A 191 4.57 -3.64 4.99
N ILE A 192 5.41 -3.37 3.99
CA ILE A 192 5.08 -2.47 2.89
C ILE A 192 4.83 -3.30 1.64
N VAL A 193 3.68 -3.09 0.99
CA VAL A 193 3.35 -3.73 -0.28
C VAL A 193 3.11 -2.65 -1.32
N ILE A 194 4.01 -2.53 -2.29
CA ILE A 194 3.91 -1.59 -3.40
C ILE A 194 3.48 -2.34 -4.65
N VAL A 195 2.42 -1.91 -5.32
CA VAL A 195 2.12 -2.34 -6.68
C VAL A 195 2.61 -1.28 -7.65
N THR A 196 3.34 -1.69 -8.68
CA THR A 196 3.91 -0.78 -9.68
C THR A 196 4.22 -1.50 -11.00
N HIS A 197 4.40 -0.73 -12.05
CA HIS A 197 4.94 -1.19 -13.32
C HIS A 197 6.45 -0.83 -13.47
N ASN A 198 7.00 0.00 -12.57
CA ASN A 198 8.41 0.39 -12.60
C ASN A 198 9.30 -0.73 -12.06
N GLN A 199 10.09 -1.34 -12.96
CA GLN A 199 10.98 -2.45 -12.62
C GLN A 199 12.16 -2.04 -11.73
N ASN A 200 12.55 -0.77 -11.74
CA ASN A 200 13.68 -0.31 -10.94
C ASN A 200 13.34 -0.32 -9.44
N ILE A 201 12.08 -0.02 -9.07
CA ILE A 201 11.64 -0.09 -7.67
C ILE A 201 11.78 -1.51 -7.11
N ALA A 202 11.61 -2.55 -7.94
CA ALA A 202 11.78 -3.92 -7.52
C ALA A 202 13.18 -4.26 -7.02
N LYS A 203 14.21 -3.53 -7.46
CA LYS A 203 15.59 -3.75 -6.98
C LYS A 203 15.76 -3.49 -5.49
N MET A 204 14.90 -2.67 -4.89
CA MET A 204 14.90 -2.34 -3.45
C MET A 204 14.14 -3.35 -2.59
N ALA A 205 13.33 -4.20 -3.20
CA ALA A 205 12.42 -5.08 -2.48
C ALA A 205 13.14 -6.22 -1.76
N ASP A 206 12.63 -6.62 -0.61
CA ASP A 206 12.99 -7.91 0.00
C ASP A 206 12.34 -9.05 -0.76
N VAL A 207 11.12 -8.83 -1.27
CA VAL A 207 10.35 -9.82 -2.02
C VAL A 207 9.78 -9.16 -3.27
N VAL A 208 9.99 -9.78 -4.41
CA VAL A 208 9.39 -9.38 -5.69
C VAL A 208 8.35 -10.40 -6.11
N VAL A 209 7.10 -9.95 -6.28
CA VAL A 209 6.00 -10.76 -6.80
C VAL A 209 5.69 -10.28 -8.22
N ARG A 210 5.78 -11.16 -9.21
CA ARG A 210 5.45 -10.82 -10.60
C ARG A 210 4.07 -11.32 -10.95
N VAL A 211 3.23 -10.40 -11.43
CA VAL A 211 1.83 -10.69 -11.82
C VAL A 211 1.67 -10.48 -13.33
N LYS A 212 1.05 -11.44 -13.99
CA LYS A 212 0.71 -11.39 -15.43
C LYS A 212 -0.62 -12.09 -15.67
N ASN A 213 -1.55 -11.40 -16.35
CA ASN A 213 -2.88 -11.95 -16.72
C ASN A 213 -3.61 -12.59 -15.51
N GLY A 214 -3.62 -11.90 -14.37
CA GLY A 214 -4.28 -12.35 -13.16
C GLY A 214 -3.58 -13.48 -12.39
N LYS A 215 -2.37 -13.89 -12.78
CA LYS A 215 -1.62 -14.98 -12.13
C LYS A 215 -0.29 -14.48 -11.58
N ILE A 216 0.15 -15.04 -10.46
CA ILE A 216 1.53 -14.91 -9.99
C ILE A 216 2.41 -15.82 -10.84
N VAL A 217 3.37 -15.23 -11.56
CA VAL A 217 4.33 -15.97 -12.39
C VAL A 217 5.65 -16.25 -11.68
N SER A 218 6.02 -15.41 -10.71
CA SER A 218 7.13 -15.69 -9.79
C SER A 218 6.96 -14.93 -8.47
N GLN A 219 7.53 -15.47 -7.39
CA GLN A 219 7.76 -14.80 -6.12
C GLN A 219 9.20 -15.11 -5.70
N GLU A 220 10.01 -14.06 -5.56
CA GLU A 220 11.45 -14.16 -5.37
C GLU A 220 11.89 -13.34 -4.17
N GLU A 221 12.65 -13.93 -3.25
CA GLU A 221 13.32 -13.20 -2.17
C GLU A 221 14.67 -12.68 -2.65
N GLN A 222 14.96 -11.41 -2.38
CA GLN A 222 16.24 -10.80 -2.70
C GLN A 222 17.19 -10.84 -1.49
N LYS A 223 18.39 -11.37 -1.68
CA LYS A 223 19.39 -11.44 -0.62
C LYS A 223 20.04 -10.10 -0.30
N ASN A 224 20.17 -9.23 -1.31
CA ASN A 224 20.83 -7.93 -1.21
C ASN A 224 19.99 -6.87 -1.94
N PRO A 225 18.90 -6.37 -1.34
CA PRO A 225 18.12 -5.28 -1.92
C PRO A 225 18.99 -4.02 -2.13
N ALA A 226 18.80 -3.35 -3.26
CA ALA A 226 19.49 -2.12 -3.58
C ALA A 226 19.05 -0.96 -2.67
N SER A 227 19.89 0.07 -2.50
CA SER A 227 19.46 1.29 -1.83
C SER A 227 18.58 2.13 -2.74
N ALA A 228 17.71 2.96 -2.15
CA ALA A 228 16.87 3.89 -2.91
C ALA A 228 17.69 4.90 -3.75
N ASP A 229 18.91 5.24 -3.31
CA ASP A 229 19.82 6.16 -4.01
C ASP A 229 20.40 5.58 -5.29
N SER A 230 20.38 4.26 -5.45
CA SER A 230 20.94 3.57 -6.61
C SER A 230 19.92 3.28 -7.71
N ILE A 231 18.70 3.82 -7.59
CA ILE A 231 17.62 3.56 -8.54
C ILE A 231 17.64 4.62 -9.63
N ASP A 232 17.83 4.18 -10.87
CA ASP A 232 17.59 4.99 -12.06
C ASP A 232 16.09 5.06 -12.35
N TRP A 233 15.59 6.26 -12.67
CA TRP A 233 14.17 6.53 -12.96
C TRP A 233 13.90 6.50 -14.45
#